data_0a2ed1c03fcd08c2379faf3287d09f53
#
_entry.id   0a2ed1c03fcd08c2379faf3287d09f53
#
_cell.length_a   1.000
_cell.length_b   1.000
_cell.length_c   1.000
_cell.angle_alpha   90.00
_cell.angle_beta   90.00
_cell.angle_gamma   90.00
#
_symmetry.space_group_name_H-M   'P 1'
#
loop_
_entity.id
_entity.type
_entity.pdbx_description
1 polymer ?
#
loop_
_entity_poly.entity_id
_entity_poly.type
_entity_poly.pdbx_seq_one_letter_code
_entity_poly.pdbx_strand_id
1 'polypeptide(L)'
;MQKIFKNRFDRVKNLVNGGSSVEDAVWAYELDGKDFHRLQQATKEFVKDCIFEYHGEALDDCSHIESFFMDNQPLIKTLPNITPNGLVMPKKEVLCTYNKILRAASRIVQNMGLHESCSKIHFPVNIRLRWGGISEYNLNRPYSSIKWHSDIWAGESSRNIIIHIPIFGDFENNGVSIAKTPEEFYPNYVKSLNNFNEGCEITENLNPINF
;
A
#
# COMPACT_ATOMS: atom_id res chain seq x y z
N MET A 1 -25.18 2.74 -13.00
CA MET A 1 -24.21 2.73 -11.91
C MET A 1 -22.82 2.29 -12.32
N GLN A 2 -22.62 1.28 -13.17
CA GLN A 2 -21.34 0.98 -13.85
C GLN A 2 -20.66 2.22 -14.46
N LYS A 3 -21.45 3.22 -14.85
CA LYS A 3 -20.96 4.48 -15.41
C LYS A 3 -20.04 5.28 -14.46
N ILE A 4 -20.21 5.17 -13.13
CA ILE A 4 -19.37 5.90 -12.16
C ILE A 4 -17.98 5.29 -12.08
N PHE A 5 -17.86 3.96 -12.00
CA PHE A 5 -16.56 3.29 -11.96
C PHE A 5 -15.84 3.41 -13.29
N LYS A 6 -16.54 3.19 -14.40
CA LYS A 6 -15.98 3.39 -15.73
C LYS A 6 -15.44 4.82 -15.90
N ASN A 7 -16.20 5.83 -15.51
CA ASN A 7 -15.76 7.23 -15.60
C ASN A 7 -14.54 7.49 -14.70
N ARG A 8 -14.42 6.84 -13.55
CA ARG A 8 -13.25 6.98 -12.66
C ARG A 8 -12.03 6.31 -13.26
N PHE A 9 -12.20 5.10 -13.76
CA PHE A 9 -11.13 4.37 -14.42
C PHE A 9 -10.64 5.10 -15.66
N ASP A 10 -11.55 5.54 -16.54
CA ASP A 10 -11.23 6.34 -17.72
C ASP A 10 -10.50 7.64 -17.35
N ARG A 11 -10.84 8.22 -16.19
CA ARG A 11 -10.14 9.39 -15.69
C ARG A 11 -8.71 9.08 -15.28
N VAL A 12 -8.47 7.98 -14.54
CA VAL A 12 -7.11 7.53 -14.20
C VAL A 12 -6.30 7.25 -15.46
N LYS A 13 -6.89 6.52 -16.42
CA LYS A 13 -6.28 6.23 -17.71
C LYS A 13 -5.81 7.49 -18.45
N ASN A 14 -6.58 8.57 -18.38
CA ASN A 14 -6.24 9.83 -19.04
C ASN A 14 -5.25 10.70 -18.24
N LEU A 15 -5.03 10.40 -16.96
CA LEU A 15 -4.14 11.16 -16.09
C LEU A 15 -2.74 10.57 -15.99
N VAL A 16 -2.62 9.24 -16.14
CA VAL A 16 -1.35 8.55 -15.97
C VAL A 16 -0.62 8.45 -17.30
N ASN A 17 0.62 8.92 -17.33
CA ASN A 17 1.49 8.83 -18.50
C ASN A 17 2.05 7.40 -18.62
N GLY A 18 1.51 6.62 -19.56
CA GLY A 18 1.94 5.23 -19.78
C GLY A 18 1.20 4.21 -18.91
N GLY A 19 1.61 2.95 -19.04
CA GLY A 19 0.97 1.82 -18.36
C GLY A 19 -0.14 1.16 -19.17
N SER A 20 -0.79 0.18 -18.57
CA SER A 20 -1.85 -0.61 -19.19
C SER A 20 -2.99 -0.93 -18.23
N SER A 21 -4.18 -1.14 -18.80
CA SER A 21 -5.35 -1.56 -18.04
C SER A 21 -5.31 -3.05 -17.75
N VAL A 22 -5.67 -3.40 -16.52
CA VAL A 22 -5.95 -4.77 -16.11
C VAL A 22 -7.43 -4.88 -15.80
N GLU A 23 -8.20 -5.51 -16.69
CA GLU A 23 -9.64 -5.75 -16.54
C GLU A 23 -10.50 -4.52 -16.19
N ASP A 24 -10.16 -3.35 -16.70
CA ASP A 24 -10.86 -2.07 -16.43
C ASP A 24 -11.04 -1.73 -14.94
N ALA A 25 -10.22 -2.30 -14.07
CA ALA A 25 -10.30 -2.08 -12.62
C ALA A 25 -8.99 -1.54 -12.04
N VAL A 26 -7.87 -1.89 -12.64
CA VAL A 26 -6.52 -1.57 -12.18
C VAL A 26 -5.70 -1.02 -13.33
N TRP A 27 -4.91 -0.01 -13.05
CA TRP A 27 -3.94 0.54 -13.98
C TRP A 27 -2.54 0.09 -13.56
N ALA A 28 -1.92 -0.77 -14.38
CA ALA A 28 -0.55 -1.21 -14.18
C ALA A 28 0.42 -0.19 -14.80
N TYR A 29 1.41 0.22 -14.02
CA TYR A 29 2.44 1.17 -14.44
C TYR A 29 3.83 0.60 -14.16
N GLU A 30 4.68 0.60 -15.17
CA GLU A 30 6.06 0.15 -15.02
C GLU A 30 6.94 1.29 -14.49
N LEU A 31 7.55 1.08 -13.34
CA LEU A 31 8.43 2.06 -12.71
C LEU A 31 9.79 2.09 -13.38
N ASP A 32 10.36 3.28 -13.54
CA ASP A 32 11.77 3.44 -13.87
C ASP A 32 12.65 2.76 -12.81
N GLY A 33 13.62 1.95 -13.25
CA GLY A 33 14.47 1.18 -12.36
C GLY A 33 15.26 2.04 -11.35
N LYS A 34 15.60 3.28 -11.69
CA LYS A 34 16.29 4.20 -10.77
C LYS A 34 15.36 4.71 -9.69
N ASP A 35 14.11 5.02 -10.02
CA ASP A 35 13.13 5.48 -9.06
C ASP A 35 12.68 4.35 -8.14
N PHE A 36 12.54 3.14 -8.68
CA PHE A 36 12.29 1.93 -7.89
C PHE A 36 13.42 1.68 -6.89
N HIS A 37 14.66 1.67 -7.36
CA HIS A 37 15.83 1.47 -6.50
C HIS A 37 15.94 2.55 -5.40
N ARG A 38 15.66 3.82 -5.72
CA ARG A 38 15.63 4.90 -4.71
C ARG A 38 14.58 4.66 -3.63
N LEU A 39 13.39 4.19 -4.01
CA LEU A 39 12.34 3.87 -3.06
C LEU A 39 12.74 2.69 -2.17
N GLN A 40 13.36 1.65 -2.74
CA GLN A 40 13.90 0.51 -2.01
C GLN A 40 14.95 0.95 -0.97
N GLN A 41 15.93 1.76 -1.39
CA GLN A 41 16.99 2.24 -0.49
C GLN A 41 16.43 3.14 0.61
N ALA A 42 15.54 4.07 0.26
CA ALA A 42 14.90 4.93 1.25
C ALA A 42 14.09 4.14 2.29
N THR A 43 13.42 3.07 1.86
CA THR A 43 12.66 2.18 2.76
C THR A 43 13.58 1.38 3.67
N LYS A 44 14.68 0.84 3.14
CA LYS A 44 15.70 0.13 3.91
C LYS A 44 16.32 1.03 4.98
N GLU A 45 16.75 2.24 4.58
CA GLU A 45 17.34 3.22 5.49
C GLU A 45 16.37 3.63 6.60
N PHE A 46 15.10 3.85 6.29
CA PHE A 46 14.08 4.18 7.27
C PHE A 46 13.89 3.05 8.30
N VAL A 47 13.81 1.80 7.87
CA VAL A 47 13.64 0.66 8.78
C VAL A 47 14.91 0.42 9.59
N LYS A 48 16.10 0.58 8.99
CA LYS A 48 17.40 0.54 9.68
C LYS A 48 17.46 1.58 10.80
N ASP A 49 17.00 2.79 10.53
CA ASP A 49 16.92 3.88 11.50
C ASP A 49 15.93 3.58 12.64
N CYS A 50 14.78 2.97 12.32
CA CYS A 50 13.85 2.49 13.34
C CYS A 50 14.50 1.45 14.27
N ILE A 51 15.25 0.48 13.72
CA ILE A 51 15.93 -0.53 14.52
C ILE A 51 16.97 0.12 15.43
N PHE A 52 17.77 1.03 14.89
CA PHE A 52 18.76 1.76 15.69
C PHE A 52 18.11 2.58 16.81
N GLU A 53 17.07 3.33 16.50
CA GLU A 53 16.40 4.21 17.46
C GLU A 53 15.72 3.44 18.59
N TYR A 54 15.08 2.31 18.29
CA TYR A 54 14.26 1.60 19.26
C TYR A 54 14.93 0.40 19.92
N HIS A 55 15.95 -0.19 19.29
CA HIS A 55 16.69 -1.33 19.84
C HIS A 55 18.14 -1.00 20.17
N GLY A 56 18.65 0.15 19.72
CA GLY A 56 20.06 0.54 19.89
C GLY A 56 21.03 -0.26 19.03
N GLU A 57 20.54 -1.03 18.05
CA GLU A 57 21.35 -1.89 17.22
C GLU A 57 21.78 -1.21 15.92
N ALA A 58 23.09 -1.03 15.76
CA ALA A 58 23.68 -0.55 14.51
C ALA A 58 23.86 -1.74 13.55
N LEU A 59 23.10 -1.75 12.47
CA LEU A 59 23.17 -2.81 11.47
C LEU A 59 24.18 -2.48 10.38
N ASP A 60 24.91 -3.50 9.93
CA ASP A 60 25.79 -3.40 8.78
C ASP A 60 25.02 -3.07 7.49
N ASP A 61 25.72 -2.49 6.53
CA ASP A 61 25.12 -2.15 5.26
C ASP A 61 25.07 -3.37 4.33
N CYS A 62 23.99 -4.14 4.45
CA CYS A 62 23.70 -5.24 3.52
C CYS A 62 23.29 -4.67 2.15
N SER A 63 23.94 -5.14 1.07
CA SER A 63 23.69 -4.66 -0.29
C SER A 63 22.31 -5.05 -0.81
N HIS A 64 21.80 -6.23 -0.43
CA HIS A 64 20.52 -6.76 -0.89
C HIS A 64 19.38 -6.41 0.06
N ILE A 65 18.34 -5.79 -0.47
CA ILE A 65 17.20 -5.36 0.32
C ILE A 65 16.46 -6.55 0.96
N GLU A 66 16.29 -7.63 0.22
CA GLU A 66 15.59 -8.83 0.69
C GLU A 66 16.33 -9.47 1.86
N SER A 67 17.66 -9.66 1.73
CA SER A 67 18.49 -10.18 2.83
C SER A 67 18.39 -9.30 4.06
N PHE A 68 18.45 -7.98 3.89
CA PHE A 68 18.29 -7.04 5.00
C PHE A 68 17.00 -7.30 5.79
N PHE A 69 15.85 -7.39 5.09
CA PHE A 69 14.56 -7.57 5.75
C PHE A 69 14.38 -8.97 6.34
N MET A 70 14.91 -10.00 5.69
CA MET A 70 14.84 -11.38 6.17
C MET A 70 15.71 -11.60 7.41
N ASP A 71 16.95 -11.15 7.38
CA ASP A 71 17.91 -11.34 8.47
C ASP A 71 17.51 -10.55 9.73
N ASN A 72 16.90 -9.39 9.55
CA ASN A 72 16.47 -8.54 10.65
C ASN A 72 14.98 -8.68 11.02
N GLN A 73 14.28 -9.68 10.50
CA GLN A 73 12.86 -9.91 10.76
C GLN A 73 12.50 -9.93 12.26
N PRO A 74 13.25 -10.59 13.16
CA PRO A 74 12.92 -10.58 14.60
C PRO A 74 12.93 -9.19 15.21
N LEU A 75 13.91 -8.36 14.87
CA LEU A 75 14.00 -6.97 15.34
C LEU A 75 12.86 -6.12 14.78
N ILE A 76 12.58 -6.26 13.49
CA ILE A 76 11.52 -5.50 12.83
C ILE A 76 10.15 -5.82 13.42
N LYS A 77 9.86 -7.09 13.69
CA LYS A 77 8.57 -7.52 14.29
C LYS A 77 8.32 -6.95 15.68
N THR A 78 9.35 -6.59 16.40
CA THR A 78 9.27 -6.04 17.76
C THR A 78 9.40 -4.52 17.82
N LEU A 79 9.46 -3.83 16.68
CA LEU A 79 9.49 -2.38 16.62
C LEU A 79 8.21 -1.79 17.25
N PRO A 80 8.31 -0.83 18.17
CA PRO A 80 7.14 -0.24 18.84
C PRO A 80 6.31 0.66 17.92
N ASN A 81 6.85 1.02 16.76
CA ASN A 81 6.18 1.82 15.75
C ASN A 81 5.60 1.00 14.60
N ILE A 82 5.58 -0.33 14.69
CA ILE A 82 4.89 -1.20 13.73
C ILE A 82 3.49 -1.57 14.23
N THR A 83 2.52 -1.47 13.35
CA THR A 83 1.14 -1.88 13.67
C THR A 83 0.94 -3.38 13.43
N PRO A 84 -0.11 -3.98 14.03
CA PRO A 84 -0.45 -5.38 13.75
C PRO A 84 -0.76 -5.69 12.27
N ASN A 85 -1.04 -4.67 11.45
CA ASN A 85 -1.19 -4.80 10.00
C ASN A 85 0.15 -4.59 9.26
N GLY A 86 1.27 -4.51 9.97
CA GLY A 86 2.60 -4.34 9.40
C GLY A 86 2.93 -2.91 8.94
N LEU A 87 2.08 -1.93 9.22
CA LEU A 87 2.35 -0.54 8.90
C LEU A 87 3.43 0.01 9.84
N VAL A 88 4.55 0.48 9.27
CA VAL A 88 5.63 1.13 10.03
C VAL A 88 5.34 2.63 10.10
N MET A 89 5.05 3.11 11.31
CA MET A 89 4.65 4.50 11.54
C MET A 89 5.86 5.44 11.59
N PRO A 90 5.84 6.55 10.85
CA PRO A 90 6.90 7.56 10.93
C PRO A 90 6.75 8.38 12.22
N LYS A 91 7.39 7.92 13.28
CA LYS A 91 7.49 8.68 14.54
C LYS A 91 8.50 9.80 14.39
N LYS A 92 8.45 10.77 15.34
CA LYS A 92 9.27 11.98 15.32
C LYS A 92 10.78 11.69 15.15
N GLU A 93 11.26 10.66 15.83
CA GLU A 93 12.66 10.28 15.90
C GLU A 93 13.23 9.88 14.55
N VAL A 94 12.41 9.24 13.69
CA VAL A 94 12.81 8.68 12.40
C VAL A 94 12.25 9.46 11.19
N LEU A 95 11.73 10.67 11.41
CA LEU A 95 11.16 11.49 10.34
C LEU A 95 12.18 11.89 9.28
N CYS A 96 13.45 12.04 9.64
CA CYS A 96 14.48 12.45 8.71
C CYS A 96 14.66 11.44 7.57
N THR A 97 14.78 10.17 7.90
CA THR A 97 14.89 9.08 6.93
C THR A 97 13.56 8.80 6.24
N TYR A 98 12.45 8.89 6.96
CA TYR A 98 11.12 8.79 6.34
C TYR A 98 10.89 9.84 5.24
N ASN A 99 11.40 11.04 5.39
CA ASN A 99 11.31 12.08 4.35
C ASN A 99 12.03 11.69 3.03
N LYS A 100 12.96 10.74 3.06
CA LYS A 100 13.56 10.19 1.83
C LYS A 100 12.54 9.36 1.05
N ILE A 101 11.71 8.60 1.76
CA ILE A 101 10.59 7.85 1.16
C ILE A 101 9.60 8.80 0.51
N LEU A 102 9.20 9.88 1.20
CA LEU A 102 8.31 10.89 0.63
C LEU A 102 8.86 11.50 -0.66
N ARG A 103 10.15 11.81 -0.68
CA ARG A 103 10.80 12.34 -1.88
C ARG A 103 10.81 11.35 -3.03
N ALA A 104 11.10 10.08 -2.75
CA ALA A 104 11.06 9.02 -3.76
C ALA A 104 9.64 8.81 -4.30
N ALA A 105 8.64 8.70 -3.42
CA ALA A 105 7.24 8.55 -3.80
C ALA A 105 6.72 9.75 -4.60
N SER A 106 7.06 10.98 -4.18
CA SER A 106 6.67 12.20 -4.91
C SER A 106 7.24 12.22 -6.33
N ARG A 107 8.46 11.76 -6.51
CA ARG A 107 9.09 11.67 -7.84
C ARG A 107 8.37 10.65 -8.73
N ILE A 108 8.00 9.49 -8.17
CA ILE A 108 7.20 8.50 -8.90
C ILE A 108 5.88 9.12 -9.35
N VAL A 109 5.15 9.79 -8.46
CA VAL A 109 3.89 10.48 -8.77
C VAL A 109 4.08 11.54 -9.87
N GLN A 110 5.19 12.27 -9.86
CA GLN A 110 5.54 13.23 -10.91
C GLN A 110 5.78 12.54 -12.25
N ASN A 111 6.55 11.46 -12.28
CA ASN A 111 6.85 10.72 -13.51
C ASN A 111 5.60 10.05 -14.09
N MET A 112 4.65 9.65 -13.25
CA MET A 112 3.33 9.18 -13.68
C MET A 112 2.44 10.29 -14.27
N GLY A 113 2.82 11.56 -14.17
CA GLY A 113 2.01 12.70 -14.60
C GLY A 113 0.87 13.08 -13.64
N LEU A 114 0.70 12.36 -12.53
CA LEU A 114 -0.42 12.57 -11.61
C LEU A 114 -0.35 13.92 -10.87
N HIS A 115 0.82 14.52 -10.75
CA HIS A 115 1.02 15.82 -10.07
C HIS A 115 0.26 16.97 -10.74
N GLU A 116 -0.06 16.87 -12.02
CA GLU A 116 -0.85 17.89 -12.75
C GLU A 116 -2.32 17.90 -12.32
N SER A 117 -2.81 16.77 -11.85
CA SER A 117 -4.24 16.56 -11.55
C SER A 117 -4.53 16.25 -10.08
N CYS A 118 -3.52 15.83 -9.32
CA CYS A 118 -3.62 15.54 -7.89
C CYS A 118 -3.02 16.67 -7.08
N SER A 119 -3.86 17.42 -6.39
CA SER A 119 -3.43 18.57 -5.59
C SER A 119 -2.78 18.19 -4.25
N LYS A 120 -2.92 16.94 -3.82
CA LYS A 120 -2.43 16.44 -2.52
C LYS A 120 -1.99 15.00 -2.61
N ILE A 121 -0.95 14.67 -1.85
CA ILE A 121 -0.54 13.29 -1.54
C ILE A 121 -0.93 13.01 -0.10
N HIS A 122 -1.50 11.83 0.16
CA HIS A 122 -1.80 11.38 1.51
C HIS A 122 -0.50 11.24 2.32
N PHE A 123 -0.52 11.77 3.54
CA PHE A 123 0.57 11.63 4.50
C PHE A 123 0.05 10.90 5.75
N PRO A 124 0.77 9.90 6.25
CA PRO A 124 2.03 9.33 5.74
C PRO A 124 1.83 8.43 4.49
N VAL A 125 2.84 8.34 3.63
CA VAL A 125 2.93 7.26 2.66
C VAL A 125 3.12 5.96 3.44
N ASN A 126 2.23 5.00 3.23
CA ASN A 126 2.18 3.78 4.03
C ASN A 126 3.28 2.80 3.60
N ILE A 127 4.25 2.57 4.47
CA ILE A 127 5.21 1.47 4.33
C ILE A 127 4.67 0.30 5.13
N ARG A 128 4.36 -0.79 4.43
CA ARG A 128 3.75 -1.97 5.04
C ARG A 128 4.60 -3.21 4.83
N LEU A 129 4.97 -3.84 5.92
CA LEU A 129 5.71 -5.10 5.94
C LEU A 129 4.73 -6.24 6.26
N ARG A 130 4.66 -7.22 5.37
CA ARG A 130 3.80 -8.39 5.53
C ARG A 130 4.65 -9.63 5.60
N TRP A 131 4.40 -10.43 6.62
CA TRP A 131 5.05 -11.71 6.83
C TRP A 131 4.12 -12.81 6.34
N GLY A 132 4.66 -13.89 5.81
CA GLY A 132 3.88 -15.07 5.43
C GLY A 132 3.15 -15.69 6.62
N GLY A 133 2.07 -16.41 6.30
CA GLY A 133 1.20 -17.08 7.26
C GLY A 133 0.05 -16.20 7.73
N ILE A 134 -1.15 -16.76 7.68
CA ILE A 134 -2.38 -16.15 8.20
C ILE A 134 -2.63 -16.76 9.57
N SER A 135 -2.61 -15.95 10.63
CA SER A 135 -3.00 -16.40 11.97
C SER A 135 -4.50 -16.19 12.19
N GLU A 136 -5.12 -17.02 13.03
CA GLU A 136 -6.51 -16.84 13.47
C GLU A 136 -6.74 -15.45 14.08
N TYR A 137 -5.73 -14.94 14.79
CA TYR A 137 -5.76 -13.58 15.34
C TYR A 137 -5.98 -12.54 14.23
N ASN A 138 -5.29 -12.68 13.10
CA ASN A 138 -5.44 -11.75 11.98
C ASN A 138 -6.80 -11.88 11.29
N LEU A 139 -7.36 -13.10 11.20
CA LEU A 139 -8.70 -13.32 10.64
C LEU A 139 -9.80 -12.69 11.50
N ASN A 140 -9.67 -12.77 12.81
CA ASN A 140 -10.71 -12.33 13.75
C ASN A 140 -10.67 -10.83 14.05
N ARG A 141 -9.62 -10.12 13.67
CA ARG A 141 -9.53 -8.66 13.87
C ARG A 141 -10.52 -7.91 12.97
N PRO A 142 -11.27 -6.93 13.51
CA PRO A 142 -12.20 -6.12 12.71
C PRO A 142 -11.55 -5.45 11.50
N TYR A 143 -10.41 -4.81 11.70
CA TYR A 143 -9.68 -4.05 10.66
C TYR A 143 -8.49 -4.83 10.09
N SER A 144 -8.63 -6.13 9.90
CA SER A 144 -7.57 -6.94 9.29
C SER A 144 -7.43 -6.62 7.80
N SER A 145 -6.20 -6.31 7.38
CA SER A 145 -5.89 -6.03 5.98
C SER A 145 -5.91 -7.27 5.06
N ILE A 146 -6.17 -8.45 5.61
CA ILE A 146 -6.41 -9.67 4.83
C ILE A 146 -7.89 -9.88 4.48
N LYS A 147 -8.78 -9.07 5.04
CA LYS A 147 -10.20 -9.08 4.67
C LYS A 147 -10.41 -8.18 3.46
N TRP A 148 -11.32 -8.58 2.61
CA TRP A 148 -11.78 -7.71 1.54
C TRP A 148 -12.34 -6.41 2.11
N HIS A 149 -11.89 -5.30 1.60
CA HIS A 149 -12.35 -3.98 2.04
C HIS A 149 -12.13 -2.94 0.95
N SER A 150 -12.85 -1.85 1.09
CA SER A 150 -12.57 -0.60 0.39
C SER A 150 -12.03 0.41 1.39
N ASP A 151 -10.96 1.12 1.05
CA ASP A 151 -10.37 2.13 1.94
C ASP A 151 -11.35 3.27 2.25
N ILE A 152 -12.34 3.49 1.39
CA ILE A 152 -13.43 4.45 1.64
C ILE A 152 -14.22 4.07 2.90
N TRP A 153 -14.36 2.79 3.19
CA TRP A 153 -15.06 2.31 4.40
C TRP A 153 -14.34 2.72 5.69
N ALA A 154 -13.03 2.89 5.61
CA ALA A 154 -12.19 3.39 6.70
C ALA A 154 -12.09 4.94 6.73
N GLY A 155 -12.83 5.64 5.89
CA GLY A 155 -12.87 7.11 5.86
C GLY A 155 -12.02 7.76 4.78
N GLU A 156 -11.34 6.99 3.93
CA GLU A 156 -10.61 7.54 2.81
C GLU A 156 -11.54 8.20 1.78
N SER A 157 -11.02 9.19 1.08
CA SER A 157 -11.81 9.89 0.06
C SER A 157 -12.11 8.98 -1.13
N SER A 158 -13.35 8.99 -1.58
CA SER A 158 -13.73 8.32 -2.83
C SER A 158 -13.07 8.90 -4.09
N ARG A 159 -12.32 10.00 -3.96
CA ARG A 159 -11.56 10.62 -5.05
C ARG A 159 -10.08 10.25 -5.03
N ASN A 160 -9.63 9.49 -4.06
CA ASN A 160 -8.25 9.06 -3.97
C ASN A 160 -7.90 8.12 -5.12
N ILE A 161 -6.68 8.27 -5.62
CA ILE A 161 -6.00 7.27 -6.44
C ILE A 161 -5.06 6.55 -5.50
N ILE A 162 -5.21 5.24 -5.37
CA ILE A 162 -4.36 4.40 -4.53
C ILE A 162 -3.28 3.81 -5.41
N ILE A 163 -2.03 3.97 -5.00
CA ILE A 163 -0.87 3.43 -5.69
C ILE A 163 -0.25 2.39 -4.77
N HIS A 164 -0.21 1.14 -5.25
CA HIS A 164 0.50 0.05 -4.60
C HIS A 164 1.81 -0.20 -5.31
N ILE A 165 2.91 -0.18 -4.59
CA ILE A 165 4.25 -0.44 -5.13
C ILE A 165 4.85 -1.59 -4.33
N PRO A 166 4.86 -2.82 -4.86
CA PRO A 166 5.59 -3.93 -4.25
C PRO A 166 7.08 -3.62 -4.32
N ILE A 167 7.77 -3.61 -3.17
CA ILE A 167 9.18 -3.17 -3.08
C ILE A 167 10.13 -4.35 -3.04
N PHE A 168 9.76 -5.44 -2.36
CA PHE A 168 10.54 -6.67 -2.26
C PHE A 168 9.66 -7.82 -1.73
N GLY A 169 10.14 -9.05 -1.87
CA GLY A 169 9.52 -10.25 -1.31
C GLY A 169 8.85 -11.14 -2.35
N ASP A 170 8.07 -12.08 -1.87
CA ASP A 170 7.33 -13.04 -2.70
C ASP A 170 6.04 -12.40 -3.23
N PHE A 171 6.11 -11.86 -4.43
CA PHE A 171 4.98 -11.17 -5.07
C PHE A 171 3.89 -12.14 -5.56
N GLU A 172 4.24 -13.39 -5.81
CA GLU A 172 3.26 -14.39 -6.25
C GLU A 172 2.30 -14.79 -5.14
N ASN A 173 2.83 -14.91 -3.89
CA ASN A 173 2.04 -15.40 -2.76
C ASN A 173 1.64 -14.31 -1.76
N ASN A 174 2.29 -13.15 -1.78
CA ASN A 174 2.08 -12.04 -0.84
C ASN A 174 1.67 -10.72 -1.51
N GLY A 175 1.19 -10.76 -2.72
CA GLY A 175 0.69 -9.60 -3.44
C GLY A 175 -0.59 -9.00 -2.84
N VAL A 176 -0.98 -7.84 -3.35
CA VAL A 176 -2.28 -7.23 -3.05
C VAL A 176 -3.31 -7.88 -3.96
N SER A 177 -4.27 -8.59 -3.37
CA SER A 177 -5.42 -9.10 -4.12
C SER A 177 -6.43 -7.98 -4.32
N ILE A 178 -6.91 -7.81 -5.53
CA ILE A 178 -7.94 -6.83 -5.88
C ILE A 178 -9.17 -7.59 -6.39
N ALA A 179 -10.35 -7.14 -6.01
CA ALA A 179 -11.58 -7.75 -6.48
C ALA A 179 -12.35 -6.81 -7.40
N LYS A 180 -13.00 -7.39 -8.40
CA LYS A 180 -13.96 -6.67 -9.23
C LYS A 180 -15.14 -6.22 -8.39
N THR A 181 -15.62 -5.01 -8.65
CA THR A 181 -16.92 -4.59 -8.16
C THR A 181 -17.99 -5.46 -8.78
N PRO A 182 -18.91 -6.05 -8.01
CA PRO A 182 -20.01 -6.85 -8.54
C PRO A 182 -20.84 -6.08 -9.58
N GLU A 183 -21.49 -6.81 -10.50
CA GLU A 183 -22.39 -6.21 -11.49
C GLU A 183 -23.52 -5.44 -10.82
N GLU A 184 -24.00 -5.91 -9.68
CA GLU A 184 -24.90 -5.17 -8.81
C GLU A 184 -24.09 -4.19 -7.95
N PHE A 185 -24.12 -2.93 -8.36
CA PHE A 185 -23.44 -1.88 -7.63
C PHE A 185 -24.17 -1.49 -6.37
N TYR A 186 -23.51 -1.67 -5.25
CA TYR A 186 -23.99 -1.13 -3.98
C TYR A 186 -23.40 0.25 -3.72
N PRO A 187 -24.20 1.27 -3.41
CA PRO A 187 -23.72 2.61 -3.06
C PRO A 187 -22.65 2.60 -1.95
N ASN A 188 -22.67 1.57 -1.11
CA ASN A 188 -21.72 1.36 -0.02
C ASN A 188 -20.26 1.17 -0.46
N TYR A 189 -20.00 0.76 -1.72
CA TYR A 189 -18.62 0.68 -2.22
C TYR A 189 -17.92 2.04 -2.33
N VAL A 190 -18.64 3.14 -2.29
CA VAL A 190 -18.14 4.50 -2.53
C VAL A 190 -18.42 5.48 -1.41
N LYS A 191 -18.87 5.02 -0.26
CA LYS A 191 -19.10 5.82 0.94
C LYS A 191 -18.50 5.16 2.16
N SER A 192 -18.20 5.96 3.19
CA SER A 192 -17.81 5.44 4.50
C SER A 192 -18.95 4.63 5.12
N LEU A 193 -18.61 3.59 5.85
CA LEU A 193 -19.54 2.78 6.63
C LEU A 193 -19.53 3.22 8.09
N ASN A 194 -20.63 2.92 8.81
CA ASN A 194 -20.70 3.22 10.24
C ASN A 194 -19.80 2.30 11.07
N ASN A 195 -19.60 1.08 10.61
CA ASN A 195 -18.68 0.12 11.19
C ASN A 195 -18.13 -0.81 10.11
N PHE A 196 -17.02 -1.46 10.41
CA PHE A 196 -16.33 -2.34 9.47
C PHE A 196 -17.07 -3.65 9.17
N ASN A 197 -17.95 -4.10 10.08
CA ASN A 197 -18.72 -5.34 9.88
C ASN A 197 -19.73 -5.22 8.75
N GLU A 198 -20.30 -4.02 8.53
CA GLU A 198 -21.13 -3.75 7.35
C GLU A 198 -20.37 -4.03 6.03
N GLY A 199 -19.05 -3.82 6.02
CA GLY A 199 -18.21 -4.14 4.88
C GLY A 199 -18.10 -5.65 4.63
N CYS A 200 -18.08 -6.48 5.67
CA CYS A 200 -18.01 -7.93 5.53
C CYS A 200 -19.23 -8.50 4.79
N GLU A 201 -20.42 -7.97 5.04
CA GLU A 201 -21.66 -8.38 4.37
C GLU A 201 -21.65 -8.04 2.87
N ILE A 202 -20.99 -6.94 2.50
CA ILE A 202 -20.88 -6.49 1.10
C ILE A 202 -19.88 -7.35 0.31
N THR A 203 -18.93 -8.02 0.99
CA THR A 203 -17.80 -8.69 0.35
C THR A 203 -18.01 -10.20 0.11
N GLU A 204 -19.17 -10.76 0.43
CA GLU A 204 -19.42 -12.20 0.33
C GLU A 204 -19.29 -12.77 -1.09
N ASN A 205 -19.50 -11.96 -2.12
CA ASN A 205 -19.54 -12.39 -3.52
C ASN A 205 -18.47 -11.70 -4.40
N LEU A 206 -17.34 -11.31 -3.83
CA LEU A 206 -16.28 -10.68 -4.60
C LEU A 206 -15.44 -11.71 -5.37
N ASN A 207 -15.20 -11.42 -6.64
CA ASN A 207 -14.33 -12.20 -7.49
C ASN A 207 -12.94 -11.52 -7.58
N PRO A 208 -11.87 -12.21 -7.21
CA PRO A 208 -10.52 -11.66 -7.35
C PRO A 208 -10.16 -11.48 -8.82
N ILE A 209 -9.39 -10.45 -9.10
CA ILE A 209 -8.73 -10.23 -10.38
C ILE A 209 -7.39 -10.97 -10.31
N ASN A 210 -7.11 -11.81 -11.29
CA ASN A 210 -5.81 -12.44 -11.45
C ASN A 210 -4.89 -11.50 -12.26
N PHE A 211 -3.71 -11.22 -11.73
CA PHE A 211 -2.67 -10.40 -12.37
C PHE A 211 -1.62 -11.29 -13.02
#